data_7ef5afc34ce077b67b36b5d14b0efee4
#
_entry.id   7ef5afc34ce077b67b36b5d14b0efee4
#
_cell.length_a   1.000
_cell.length_b   1.000
_cell.length_c   1.000
_cell.angle_alpha   90.00
_cell.angle_beta   90.00
_cell.angle_gamma   90.00
#
_symmetry.space_group_name_H-M   'P 1'
#
loop_
_entity.id
_entity.type
_entity.pdbx_description
1 polymer ?
#
loop_
_entity_poly.entity_id
_entity_poly.type
_entity_poly.pdbx_seq_one_letter_code
_entity_poly.pdbx_strand_id
1 'polypeptide(L)'
;MNLEQCWVRYLKAEELMAQGHWPEAHRLYDDVLNYLPGHIHVALEHEGTKPCQFACLLGGLRDACIAYSEILNKLGSHQEAFHILNQTYALLQFLQLENHGLIDCVRRILSAQVEELYSHMAAFCSAQRNAQWMLEFSHVTHAHQKFSHLHTLGGTQPGGSLLYN
;
A
#
# COMPACT_ATOMS: atom_id res chain seq x y z
N MET A 1 4.19 -5.14 -19.51
CA MET A 1 3.64 -3.76 -19.62
C MET A 1 4.64 -2.79 -19.02
N ASN A 2 5.03 -1.74 -19.76
CA ASN A 2 5.93 -0.73 -19.23
C ASN A 2 5.22 0.24 -18.26
N LEU A 3 5.99 1.05 -17.54
CA LEU A 3 5.44 1.95 -16.52
C LEU A 3 4.45 2.98 -17.10
N GLU A 4 4.76 3.54 -18.27
CA GLU A 4 3.87 4.51 -18.93
C GLU A 4 2.51 3.91 -19.27
N GLN A 5 2.50 2.69 -19.84
CA GLN A 5 1.27 1.96 -20.13
C GLN A 5 0.48 1.62 -18.85
N CYS A 6 1.19 1.27 -17.79
CA CYS A 6 0.58 1.03 -16.49
C CYS A 6 -0.12 2.29 -15.96
N TRP A 7 0.55 3.44 -16.07
CA TRP A 7 0.01 4.72 -15.63
C TRP A 7 -1.21 5.18 -16.45
N VAL A 8 -1.15 5.01 -17.78
CA VAL A 8 -2.31 5.29 -18.66
C VAL A 8 -3.52 4.45 -18.27
N ARG A 9 -3.31 3.17 -17.95
CA ARG A 9 -4.40 2.29 -17.49
C ARG A 9 -4.96 2.73 -16.14
N TYR A 10 -4.08 3.12 -15.22
CA TYR A 10 -4.51 3.66 -13.93
C TYR A 10 -5.42 4.89 -14.09
N LEU A 11 -4.98 5.88 -14.86
CA LEU A 11 -5.77 7.10 -15.11
C LEU A 11 -7.10 6.80 -15.81
N LYS A 12 -7.10 5.85 -16.75
CA LYS A 12 -8.34 5.43 -17.41
C LYS A 12 -9.29 4.68 -16.47
N ALA A 13 -8.75 3.88 -15.55
CA ALA A 13 -9.55 3.22 -14.52
C ALA A 13 -10.23 4.23 -13.60
N GLU A 14 -9.51 5.26 -13.17
CA GLU A 14 -10.04 6.37 -12.36
C GLU A 14 -11.21 7.08 -13.08
N GLU A 15 -11.02 7.39 -14.36
CA GLU A 15 -12.07 8.00 -15.17
C GLU A 15 -13.33 7.11 -15.27
N LEU A 16 -13.14 5.82 -15.56
CA LEU A 16 -14.23 4.86 -15.67
C LEU A 16 -14.96 4.66 -14.34
N MET A 17 -14.19 4.64 -13.24
CA MET A 17 -14.74 4.55 -11.89
C MET A 17 -15.63 5.74 -11.56
N ALA A 18 -15.19 6.95 -11.90
CA ALA A 18 -15.96 8.18 -11.74
C ALA A 18 -17.24 8.20 -12.58
N GLN A 19 -17.24 7.55 -13.74
CA GLN A 19 -18.39 7.42 -14.62
C GLN A 19 -19.33 6.26 -14.24
N GLY A 20 -18.97 5.45 -13.25
CA GLY A 20 -19.73 4.28 -12.83
C GLY A 20 -19.55 3.03 -13.69
N HIS A 21 -18.58 3.01 -14.60
CA HIS A 21 -18.20 1.88 -15.44
C HIS A 21 -17.29 0.89 -14.70
N TRP A 22 -17.81 0.28 -13.64
CA TRP A 22 -17.02 -0.58 -12.73
C TRP A 22 -16.44 -1.85 -13.38
N PRO A 23 -17.16 -2.58 -14.28
CA PRO A 23 -16.57 -3.78 -14.90
C PRO A 23 -15.34 -3.48 -15.75
N GLU A 24 -15.36 -2.37 -16.46
CA GLU A 24 -14.23 -1.92 -17.28
C GLU A 24 -13.09 -1.39 -16.39
N ALA A 25 -13.41 -0.61 -15.36
CA ALA A 25 -12.44 -0.13 -14.39
C ALA A 25 -11.75 -1.31 -13.65
N HIS A 26 -12.50 -2.33 -13.27
CA HIS A 26 -11.99 -3.54 -12.63
C HIS A 26 -10.83 -4.17 -13.41
N ARG A 27 -11.00 -4.39 -14.72
CA ARG A 27 -9.94 -4.97 -15.56
C ARG A 27 -8.67 -4.13 -15.61
N LEU A 28 -8.82 -2.80 -15.66
CA LEU A 28 -7.67 -1.90 -15.71
C LEU A 28 -6.95 -1.83 -14.36
N TYR A 29 -7.66 -1.82 -13.25
CA TYR A 29 -7.04 -1.89 -11.93
C TYR A 29 -6.33 -3.22 -11.69
N ASP A 30 -6.90 -4.34 -12.14
CA ASP A 30 -6.25 -5.64 -12.08
C ASP A 30 -4.90 -5.62 -12.79
N ASP A 31 -4.85 -5.10 -14.01
CA ASP A 31 -3.60 -4.92 -14.74
C ASP A 31 -2.60 -4.04 -13.95
N VAL A 32 -3.06 -2.91 -13.40
CA VAL A 32 -2.19 -2.01 -12.62
C VAL A 32 -1.61 -2.72 -11.40
N LEU A 33 -2.44 -3.42 -10.64
CA LEU A 33 -2.02 -4.11 -9.42
C LEU A 33 -1.07 -5.30 -9.71
N ASN A 34 -1.17 -5.91 -10.87
CA ASN A 34 -0.26 -6.97 -11.29
C ASN A 34 1.12 -6.46 -11.72
N TYR A 35 1.22 -5.25 -12.28
CA TYR A 35 2.48 -4.75 -12.85
C TYR A 35 3.16 -3.67 -12.01
N LEU A 36 2.40 -2.81 -11.33
CA LEU A 36 2.95 -1.68 -10.59
C LEU A 36 3.91 -2.07 -9.46
N PRO A 37 3.70 -3.16 -8.69
CA PRO A 37 4.67 -3.61 -7.69
C PRO A 37 6.06 -3.88 -8.26
N GLY A 38 6.13 -4.51 -9.45
CA GLY A 38 7.39 -4.74 -10.14
C GLY A 38 8.09 -3.43 -10.54
N HIS A 39 7.33 -2.43 -11.00
CA HIS A 39 7.89 -1.12 -11.32
C HIS A 39 8.38 -0.36 -10.07
N ILE A 40 7.74 -0.54 -8.91
CA ILE A 40 8.20 0.00 -7.64
C ILE A 40 9.57 -0.58 -7.27
N HIS A 41 9.75 -1.90 -7.39
CA HIS A 41 11.04 -2.53 -7.14
C HIS A 41 12.13 -2.03 -8.09
N VAL A 42 11.84 -1.94 -9.39
CA VAL A 42 12.78 -1.40 -10.39
C VAL A 42 13.15 0.05 -10.06
N ALA A 43 12.16 0.86 -9.67
CA ALA A 43 12.39 2.26 -9.30
C ALA A 43 13.25 2.40 -8.05
N LEU A 44 13.12 1.49 -7.08
CA LEU A 44 13.94 1.46 -5.87
C LEU A 44 15.41 1.17 -6.19
N GLU A 45 15.67 0.26 -7.12
CA GLU A 45 17.03 -0.11 -7.53
C GLU A 45 17.68 0.89 -8.48
N HIS A 46 16.91 1.75 -9.13
CA HIS A 46 17.40 2.71 -10.10
C HIS A 46 17.91 3.98 -9.42
N GLU A 47 19.20 4.26 -9.53
CA GLU A 47 19.88 5.40 -8.89
C GLU A 47 19.32 6.78 -9.30
N GLY A 48 18.70 6.89 -10.48
CA GLY A 48 18.12 8.13 -10.98
C GLY A 48 16.69 8.42 -10.50
N THR A 49 16.06 7.54 -9.74
CA THR A 49 14.69 7.71 -9.27
C THR A 49 14.61 8.83 -8.24
N LYS A 50 13.76 9.83 -8.51
CA LYS A 50 13.51 10.94 -7.57
C LYS A 50 12.49 10.54 -6.51
N PRO A 51 12.62 11.04 -5.26
CA PRO A 51 11.65 10.75 -4.19
C PRO A 51 10.19 11.05 -4.56
N CYS A 52 9.94 12.14 -5.28
CA CYS A 52 8.58 12.48 -5.72
C CYS A 52 8.01 11.48 -6.72
N GLN A 53 8.83 10.96 -7.63
CA GLN A 53 8.42 9.91 -8.58
C GLN A 53 8.09 8.61 -7.84
N PHE A 54 8.94 8.21 -6.91
CA PHE A 54 8.72 7.02 -6.10
C PHE A 54 7.46 7.15 -5.24
N ALA A 55 7.25 8.30 -4.60
CA ALA A 55 6.03 8.58 -3.83
C ALA A 55 4.76 8.50 -4.70
N CYS A 56 4.82 8.97 -5.95
CA CYS A 56 3.70 8.83 -6.90
C CYS A 56 3.38 7.36 -7.21
N LEU A 57 4.39 6.50 -7.39
CA LEU A 57 4.18 5.07 -7.63
C LEU A 57 3.52 4.39 -6.43
N LEU A 58 3.97 4.71 -5.21
CA LEU A 58 3.37 4.19 -3.98
C LEU A 58 1.92 4.67 -3.83
N GLY A 59 1.65 5.94 -4.12
CA GLY A 59 0.30 6.52 -4.09
C GLY A 59 -0.62 5.83 -5.09
N GLY A 60 -0.17 5.65 -6.33
CA GLY A 60 -0.93 4.95 -7.37
C GLY A 60 -1.25 3.50 -7.00
N LEU A 61 -0.31 2.78 -6.37
CA LEU A 61 -0.55 1.43 -5.89
C LEU A 61 -1.62 1.38 -4.80
N ARG A 62 -1.52 2.28 -3.81
CA ARG A 62 -2.52 2.39 -2.74
C ARG A 62 -3.91 2.69 -3.30
N ASP A 63 -4.03 3.70 -4.13
CA ASP A 63 -5.32 4.16 -4.67
C ASP A 63 -5.96 3.10 -5.56
N ALA A 64 -5.17 2.45 -6.43
CA ALA A 64 -5.63 1.33 -7.25
C ALA A 64 -6.13 0.16 -6.38
N CYS A 65 -5.41 -0.17 -5.32
CA CYS A 65 -5.78 -1.22 -4.38
C CYS A 65 -7.12 -0.93 -3.69
N ILE A 66 -7.31 0.29 -3.19
CA ILE A 66 -8.54 0.70 -2.52
C ILE A 66 -9.72 0.64 -3.50
N ALA A 67 -9.59 1.26 -4.68
CA ALA A 67 -10.64 1.27 -5.69
C ALA A 67 -11.01 -0.15 -6.16
N TYR A 68 -10.01 -0.99 -6.40
CA TYR A 68 -10.22 -2.38 -6.80
C TYR A 68 -10.95 -3.18 -5.71
N SER A 69 -10.53 -3.01 -4.44
CA SER A 69 -11.20 -3.68 -3.31
C SER A 69 -12.66 -3.25 -3.14
N GLU A 70 -12.98 -1.99 -3.41
CA GLU A 70 -14.36 -1.49 -3.40
C GLU A 70 -15.22 -2.14 -4.50
N ILE A 71 -14.67 -2.28 -5.71
CA ILE A 71 -15.34 -2.98 -6.81
C ILE A 71 -15.61 -4.43 -6.44
N LEU A 72 -14.59 -5.15 -5.95
CA LEU A 72 -14.71 -6.54 -5.52
C LEU A 72 -15.75 -6.71 -4.41
N ASN A 73 -15.78 -5.80 -3.44
CA ASN A 73 -16.76 -5.80 -2.37
C ASN A 73 -18.19 -5.64 -2.90
N LYS A 74 -18.40 -4.74 -3.86
CA LYS A 74 -19.70 -4.54 -4.53
C LYS A 74 -20.14 -5.76 -5.36
N LEU A 75 -19.18 -6.50 -5.92
CA LEU A 75 -19.44 -7.75 -6.64
C LEU A 75 -19.66 -8.96 -5.71
N GLY A 76 -19.55 -8.78 -4.39
CA GLY A 76 -19.69 -9.85 -3.42
C GLY A 76 -18.43 -10.71 -3.24
N SER A 77 -17.31 -10.37 -3.89
CA SER A 77 -16.01 -11.06 -3.78
C SER A 77 -15.23 -10.57 -2.55
N HIS A 78 -15.81 -10.73 -1.37
CA HIS A 78 -15.26 -10.17 -0.12
C HIS A 78 -13.89 -10.72 0.26
N GLN A 79 -13.66 -12.01 0.05
CA GLN A 79 -12.37 -12.67 0.31
C GLN A 79 -11.25 -12.04 -0.53
N GLU A 80 -11.51 -11.87 -1.81
CA GLU A 80 -10.56 -11.30 -2.76
C GLU A 80 -10.30 -9.81 -2.47
N ALA A 81 -11.36 -9.05 -2.11
CA ALA A 81 -11.23 -7.66 -1.68
C ALA A 81 -10.33 -7.52 -0.44
N PHE A 82 -10.51 -8.36 0.56
CA PHE A 82 -9.63 -8.35 1.74
C PHE A 82 -8.21 -8.80 1.39
N HIS A 83 -8.08 -9.83 0.56
CA HIS A 83 -6.76 -10.34 0.15
C HIS A 83 -5.91 -9.27 -0.53
N ILE A 84 -6.47 -8.51 -1.47
CA ILE A 84 -5.71 -7.46 -2.17
C ILE A 84 -5.31 -6.30 -1.24
N LEU A 85 -6.18 -5.91 -0.31
CA LEU A 85 -5.85 -4.93 0.71
C LEU A 85 -4.70 -5.40 1.60
N ASN A 86 -4.76 -6.63 2.09
CA ASN A 86 -3.75 -7.21 2.97
C ASN A 86 -2.42 -7.41 2.24
N GLN A 87 -2.44 -7.84 0.99
CA GLN A 87 -1.24 -8.03 0.17
C GLN A 87 -0.53 -6.71 -0.10
N THR A 88 -1.26 -5.66 -0.47
CA THR A 88 -0.69 -4.33 -0.69
C THR A 88 -0.17 -3.72 0.61
N TYR A 89 -0.93 -3.85 1.70
CA TYR A 89 -0.50 -3.45 3.04
C TYR A 89 0.82 -4.11 3.44
N ALA A 90 0.94 -5.42 3.27
CA ALA A 90 2.16 -6.16 3.58
C ALA A 90 3.34 -5.69 2.73
N LEU A 91 3.14 -5.46 1.42
CA LEU A 91 4.17 -4.94 0.53
C LEU A 91 4.71 -3.59 1.03
N LEU A 92 3.82 -2.65 1.36
CA LEU A 92 4.24 -1.34 1.85
C LEU A 92 4.93 -1.42 3.23
N GLN A 93 4.51 -2.34 4.10
CA GLN A 93 5.22 -2.60 5.36
C GLN A 93 6.62 -3.13 5.14
N PHE A 94 6.82 -4.09 4.23
CA PHE A 94 8.14 -4.62 3.91
C PHE A 94 9.06 -3.55 3.31
N LEU A 95 8.55 -2.66 2.48
CA LEU A 95 9.32 -1.54 1.96
C LEU A 95 9.83 -0.61 3.07
N GLN A 96 9.09 -0.44 4.17
CA GLN A 96 9.55 0.35 5.32
C GLN A 96 10.79 -0.24 6.00
N LEU A 97 11.04 -1.54 5.85
CA LEU A 97 12.20 -2.23 6.43
C LEU A 97 13.45 -2.10 5.57
N GLU A 98 13.30 -1.66 4.32
CA GLU A 98 14.44 -1.50 3.42
C GLU A 98 15.38 -0.38 3.91
N ASN A 99 16.65 -0.72 4.03
CA ASN A 99 17.70 0.24 4.35
C ASN A 99 18.19 0.92 3.09
N HIS A 100 17.41 1.89 2.59
CA HIS A 100 17.65 2.57 1.33
C HIS A 100 17.36 4.07 1.45
N GLY A 101 18.24 4.93 0.91
CA GLY A 101 18.08 6.39 1.01
C GLY A 101 16.78 6.92 0.42
N LEU A 102 16.27 6.29 -0.65
CA LEU A 102 14.99 6.66 -1.26
C LEU A 102 13.83 6.38 -0.31
N ILE A 103 13.86 5.24 0.40
CA ILE A 103 12.87 4.91 1.43
C ILE A 103 12.92 5.91 2.58
N ASP A 104 14.12 6.30 3.01
CA ASP A 104 14.26 7.32 4.06
C ASP A 104 13.63 8.66 3.67
N CYS A 105 13.77 9.07 2.40
CA CYS A 105 13.15 10.29 1.89
C CYS A 105 11.61 10.24 1.89
N VAL A 106 11.01 9.07 1.65
CA VAL A 106 9.55 8.91 1.55
C VAL A 106 8.92 8.26 2.76
N ARG A 107 9.67 7.99 3.81
CA ARG A 107 9.25 7.20 4.98
C ARG A 107 7.96 7.70 5.62
N ARG A 108 7.78 9.01 5.73
CA ARG A 108 6.54 9.58 6.30
C ARG A 108 5.33 9.32 5.42
N ILE A 109 5.49 9.43 4.10
CA ILE A 109 4.42 9.14 3.12
C ILE A 109 4.08 7.66 3.18
N LEU A 110 5.08 6.80 3.16
CA LEU A 110 4.93 5.35 3.20
C LEU A 110 4.21 4.90 4.49
N SER A 111 4.59 5.45 5.64
CA SER A 111 3.92 5.16 6.92
C SER A 111 2.45 5.60 6.91
N ALA A 112 2.15 6.78 6.36
CA ALA A 112 0.78 7.26 6.25
C ALA A 112 -0.08 6.35 5.35
N GLN A 113 0.49 5.83 4.25
CA GLN A 113 -0.21 4.92 3.35
C GLN A 113 -0.48 3.55 3.98
N VAL A 114 0.47 3.04 4.78
CA VAL A 114 0.28 1.80 5.55
C VAL A 114 -0.87 1.95 6.56
N GLU A 115 -0.91 3.06 7.29
CA GLU A 115 -2.00 3.35 8.24
C GLU A 115 -3.36 3.49 7.54
N GLU A 116 -3.37 4.10 6.37
CA GLU A 116 -4.59 4.25 5.57
C GLU A 116 -5.14 2.88 5.11
N LEU A 117 -4.28 2.00 4.57
CA LEU A 117 -4.69 0.64 4.20
C LEU A 117 -5.15 -0.18 5.41
N TYR A 118 -4.46 -0.05 6.54
CA TYR A 118 -4.88 -0.67 7.78
C TYR A 118 -6.29 -0.22 8.20
N SER A 119 -6.57 1.08 8.11
CA SER A 119 -7.89 1.64 8.40
C SER A 119 -8.96 1.14 7.43
N HIS A 120 -8.64 1.01 6.13
CA HIS A 120 -9.55 0.41 5.15
C HIS A 120 -9.85 -1.06 5.44
N MET A 121 -8.86 -1.85 5.85
CA MET A 121 -9.09 -3.24 6.26
C MET A 121 -9.96 -3.33 7.51
N ALA A 122 -9.75 -2.45 8.49
CA ALA A 122 -10.57 -2.39 9.69
C ALA A 122 -12.04 -2.09 9.36
N ALA A 123 -12.27 -1.08 8.53
CA ALA A 123 -13.60 -0.68 8.09
C ALA A 123 -14.26 -1.80 7.26
N PHE A 124 -13.52 -2.45 6.37
CA PHE A 124 -14.00 -3.57 5.57
C PHE A 124 -14.48 -4.72 6.47
N CYS A 125 -13.64 -5.19 7.38
CA CYS A 125 -13.97 -6.31 8.27
C CYS A 125 -15.15 -5.98 9.20
N SER A 126 -15.19 -4.76 9.72
CA SER A 126 -16.30 -4.28 10.56
C SER A 126 -17.63 -4.23 9.81
N ALA A 127 -17.61 -3.81 8.54
CA ALA A 127 -18.81 -3.71 7.70
C ALA A 127 -19.43 -5.09 7.39
N GLN A 128 -18.65 -6.17 7.39
CA GLN A 128 -19.13 -7.53 7.14
C GLN A 128 -20.03 -8.06 8.27
N ARG A 129 -19.97 -7.49 9.47
CA ARG A 129 -20.73 -7.91 10.67
C ARG A 129 -20.67 -9.42 10.93
N ASN A 130 -19.50 -10.01 10.70
CA ASN A 130 -19.26 -11.44 10.82
C ASN A 130 -18.04 -11.68 11.71
N ALA A 131 -18.19 -12.55 12.71
CA ALA A 131 -17.12 -12.86 13.68
C ALA A 131 -15.84 -13.40 13.01
N GLN A 132 -15.95 -14.12 11.91
CA GLN A 132 -14.80 -14.65 11.19
C GLN A 132 -13.95 -13.53 10.58
N TRP A 133 -14.56 -12.49 10.03
CA TRP A 133 -13.83 -11.32 9.51
C TRP A 133 -13.13 -10.54 10.61
N MET A 134 -13.74 -10.46 11.80
CA MET A 134 -13.11 -9.85 12.96
C MET A 134 -11.90 -10.67 13.44
N LEU A 135 -11.97 -11.99 13.35
CA LEU A 135 -10.85 -12.87 13.67
C LEU A 135 -9.71 -12.73 12.65
N GLU A 136 -10.01 -12.71 11.35
CA GLU A 136 -9.02 -12.46 10.30
C GLU A 136 -8.32 -11.11 10.52
N PHE A 137 -9.07 -10.07 10.82
CA PHE A 137 -8.51 -8.75 11.10
C PHE A 137 -7.67 -8.72 12.40
N SER A 138 -8.00 -9.53 13.39
CA SER A 138 -7.20 -9.62 14.63
C SER A 138 -5.76 -10.06 14.37
N HIS A 139 -5.53 -10.94 13.40
CA HIS A 139 -4.18 -11.34 12.98
C HIS A 139 -3.41 -10.16 12.36
N VAL A 140 -4.07 -9.36 11.53
CA VAL A 140 -3.49 -8.14 10.94
C VAL A 140 -3.17 -7.12 12.03
N THR A 141 -4.08 -6.89 12.97
CA THR A 141 -3.89 -5.98 14.11
C THR A 141 -2.68 -6.37 14.94
N HIS A 142 -2.53 -7.66 15.23
CA HIS A 142 -1.43 -8.18 16.01
C HIS A 142 -0.08 -7.98 15.30
N ALA A 143 -0.03 -8.26 14.00
CA ALA A 143 1.15 -8.02 13.18
C ALA A 143 1.48 -6.52 13.07
N HIS A 144 0.48 -5.68 12.93
CA HIS A 144 0.62 -4.22 12.86
C HIS A 144 1.22 -3.64 14.15
N GLN A 145 0.74 -4.08 15.30
CA GLN A 145 1.28 -3.66 16.60
C GLN A 145 2.75 -4.08 16.78
N LYS A 146 3.09 -5.31 16.42
CA LYS A 146 4.48 -5.80 16.47
C LYS A 146 5.39 -4.98 15.56
N PHE A 147 4.94 -4.68 14.35
CA PHE A 147 5.70 -3.89 13.39
C PHE A 147 5.94 -2.46 13.89
N SER A 148 4.94 -1.83 14.48
CA SER A 148 5.06 -0.49 15.08
C SER A 148 6.09 -0.45 16.21
N HIS A 149 6.16 -1.51 17.03
CA HIS A 149 7.20 -1.64 18.07
C HIS A 149 8.60 -1.77 17.50
N LEU A 150 8.79 -2.52 16.42
CA LEU A 150 10.10 -2.64 15.76
C LEU A 150 10.59 -1.29 15.20
N HIS A 151 9.68 -0.49 14.68
CA HIS A 151 9.97 0.86 14.18
C HIS A 151 10.41 1.82 15.29
N THR A 152 9.80 1.75 16.47
CA THR A 152 10.15 2.58 17.62
C THR A 152 11.54 2.22 18.19
N LEU A 153 11.90 0.95 18.18
CA LEU A 153 13.21 0.48 18.65
C LEU A 153 14.33 0.80 17.68
N GLY A 154 14.09 0.82 16.37
CA GLY A 154 15.07 1.17 15.33
C GLY A 154 15.37 2.66 15.21
N GLY A 155 14.51 3.53 15.75
CA GLY A 155 14.63 4.99 15.67
C GLY A 155 15.43 5.64 16.82
N THR A 156 15.82 4.88 17.84
CA THR A 156 16.57 5.40 18.98
C THR A 156 18.07 5.13 18.80
N GLN A 157 18.74 5.91 17.93
CA GLN A 157 20.19 6.08 18.08
C GLN A 157 20.43 7.01 19.27
N PRO A 158 21.17 6.56 20.29
CA PRO A 158 21.61 7.48 21.33
C PRO A 158 22.65 8.42 20.71
N GLY A 159 22.28 9.69 20.59
CA GLY A 159 23.20 10.76 20.32
C GLY A 159 24.25 10.81 21.46
N GLY A 160 25.38 10.15 21.24
CA GLY A 160 26.54 10.27 22.11
C GLY A 160 27.12 11.67 22.01
N SER A 161 26.69 12.55 22.89
CA SER A 161 27.37 13.79 23.18
C SER A 161 28.68 13.45 23.92
N LEU A 162 29.77 13.38 23.17
CA LEU A 162 31.10 13.45 23.77
C LEU A 162 31.41 14.93 24.03
N LEU A 163 31.10 15.36 25.24
CA LEU A 163 31.72 16.56 25.82
C LEU A 163 33.16 16.21 26.14
N TYR A 164 34.09 16.75 25.36
CA TYR A 164 35.47 16.87 25.79
C TYR A 164 35.65 18.19 26.58
N ASN A 165 36.12 18.03 27.81
CA ASN A 165 36.80 19.07 28.57
C ASN A 165 38.16 19.37 27.95
#